data_9d456b4dae65ea6d5db99d7d7ceee8e1
#
_entry.id   9d456b4dae65ea6d5db99d7d7ceee8e1
#
_cell.length_a   1.000
_cell.length_b   1.000
_cell.length_c   1.000
_cell.angle_alpha   90.00
_cell.angle_beta   90.00
_cell.angle_gamma   90.00
#
_symmetry.space_group_name_H-M   'P 1'
#
loop_
_entity.id
_entity.type
_entity.pdbx_description
1 polymer ?
#
loop_
_entity_poly.entity_id
_entity_poly.type
_entity_poly.pdbx_seq_one_letter_code
_entity_poly.pdbx_strand_id
1 'polypeptide(L)'
;MAGRIREVWAENLEVEMTLLRETIEKYPYVAMDTEFPGIVARPIGTFKGSSDYHYQTLRCNVDLLKLIQLGITLCDENGNLPPEVCTWQFNFRFSINDDMCAPDSLDLLTKAGLDFDRHERMGIDVEHFGELLITSGLALFDDVKWVSFHSGYDFGYLLKVVTCSPLPAQEADFFTLLRVWFPCIYDIKFLMRSCKTLKGGLQDVADDLQVSRIGQQHQAGSDSLLTATTFFKMRQKYFDGSIDDSKYLGCLYGFSSSSSHVNGMVHYNQGRPVSVQSFHDASAIPRSVSGGYAAAGGYGSNFGSPFKSSLSASTER
;
A
#
# COMPACT_ATOMS: atom_id res chain seq x y z
N MET A 1 4.02 27.15 0.03
CA MET A 1 3.56 25.81 0.45
C MET A 1 4.14 24.67 -0.40
N ALA A 2 4.66 24.92 -1.59
CA ALA A 2 5.27 23.90 -2.45
C ALA A 2 6.58 23.25 -1.93
N GLY A 3 7.20 23.77 -0.88
CA GLY A 3 8.45 23.23 -0.34
C GLY A 3 8.31 22.16 0.75
N ARG A 4 7.10 21.74 1.10
CA ARG A 4 6.87 20.78 2.19
C ARG A 4 7.01 19.32 1.78
N ILE A 5 6.83 19.00 0.50
CA ILE A 5 7.02 17.67 -0.07
C ILE A 5 8.34 17.68 -0.84
N ARG A 6 9.26 16.84 -0.43
CA ARG A 6 10.58 16.68 -1.02
C ARG A 6 10.60 15.47 -1.93
N GLU A 7 10.89 15.70 -3.23
CA GLU A 7 11.13 14.62 -4.19
C GLU A 7 12.48 13.96 -3.92
N VAL A 8 12.48 12.65 -3.73
CA VAL A 8 13.70 11.85 -3.51
C VAL A 8 13.89 10.89 -4.68
N TRP A 9 15.05 11.00 -5.31
CA TRP A 9 15.53 10.18 -6.42
C TRP A 9 16.87 9.54 -6.04
N ALA A 10 17.42 8.67 -6.87
CA ALA A 10 18.68 8.01 -6.56
C ALA A 10 19.82 8.98 -6.21
N GLU A 11 19.85 10.15 -6.87
CA GLU A 11 20.91 11.15 -6.72
C GLU A 11 20.95 11.86 -5.35
N ASN A 12 19.79 12.00 -4.67
CA ASN A 12 19.71 12.70 -3.39
C ASN A 12 19.28 11.79 -2.22
N LEU A 13 19.16 10.49 -2.45
CA LEU A 13 18.65 9.53 -1.45
C LEU A 13 19.41 9.59 -0.13
N GLU A 14 20.72 9.51 -0.15
CA GLU A 14 21.58 9.49 1.05
C GLU A 14 21.42 10.76 1.91
N VAL A 15 21.36 11.93 1.23
CA VAL A 15 21.20 13.22 1.90
C VAL A 15 19.81 13.33 2.55
N GLU A 16 18.77 12.93 1.84
CA GLU A 16 17.40 13.00 2.34
C GLU A 16 17.13 11.96 3.44
N MET A 17 17.73 10.78 3.36
CA MET A 17 17.65 9.78 4.44
C MET A 17 18.40 10.25 5.71
N THR A 18 19.47 10.99 5.56
CA THR A 18 20.17 11.61 6.71
C THR A 18 19.28 12.65 7.38
N LEU A 19 18.64 13.54 6.61
CA LEU A 19 17.72 14.54 7.13
C LEU A 19 16.50 13.89 7.80
N LEU A 20 15.95 12.84 7.19
CA LEU A 20 14.83 12.11 7.75
C LEU A 20 15.19 11.46 9.08
N ARG A 21 16.38 10.85 9.20
CA ARG A 21 16.91 10.27 10.44
C ARG A 21 17.03 11.29 11.57
N GLU A 22 17.50 12.48 11.27
CA GLU A 22 17.59 13.58 12.26
C GLU A 22 16.20 14.09 12.67
N THR A 23 15.24 14.05 11.74
CA THR A 23 13.89 14.57 11.95
C THR A 23 13.04 13.64 12.80
N ILE A 24 13.13 12.30 12.61
CA ILE A 24 12.33 11.31 13.30
C ILE A 24 12.49 11.35 14.83
N GLU A 25 13.63 11.76 15.34
CA GLU A 25 13.89 11.88 16.77
C GLU A 25 12.91 12.83 17.48
N LYS A 26 12.41 13.85 16.78
CA LYS A 26 11.48 14.84 17.30
C LYS A 26 10.05 14.67 16.79
N TYR A 27 9.87 13.93 15.71
CA TYR A 27 8.59 13.77 15.02
C TYR A 27 8.28 12.28 14.80
N PRO A 28 8.00 11.51 15.88
CA PRO A 28 7.95 10.04 15.84
C PRO A 28 6.66 9.46 15.25
N TYR A 29 5.75 10.29 14.73
CA TYR A 29 4.59 9.81 13.96
C TYR A 29 4.92 9.83 12.48
N VAL A 30 4.85 8.66 11.85
CA VAL A 30 5.20 8.41 10.46
C VAL A 30 3.92 8.08 9.69
N ALA A 31 3.36 9.04 8.98
CA ALA A 31 2.29 8.72 8.05
C ALA A 31 2.88 8.30 6.71
N MET A 32 2.31 7.25 6.11
CA MET A 32 2.80 6.72 4.85
C MET A 32 1.68 6.39 3.88
N ASP A 33 2.04 6.37 2.60
CA ASP A 33 1.25 5.88 1.49
C ASP A 33 2.17 5.35 0.40
N THR A 34 1.69 4.42 -0.43
CA THR A 34 2.49 3.87 -1.54
C THR A 34 1.73 3.92 -2.85
N GLU A 35 2.48 4.10 -3.95
CA GLU A 35 1.98 3.89 -5.29
C GLU A 35 2.64 2.65 -5.91
N PHE A 36 1.83 1.77 -6.46
CA PHE A 36 2.25 0.52 -7.07
C PHE A 36 1.41 0.22 -8.33
N PRO A 37 1.88 -0.67 -9.23
CA PRO A 37 1.31 -0.79 -10.57
C PRO A 37 0.00 -1.59 -10.63
N GLY A 38 -0.81 -1.56 -9.57
CA GLY A 38 -2.13 -2.16 -9.50
C GLY A 38 -2.15 -3.62 -9.06
N ILE A 39 -3.15 -4.37 -9.52
CA ILE A 39 -3.36 -5.78 -9.19
C ILE A 39 -3.40 -6.58 -10.49
N VAL A 40 -2.47 -7.50 -10.67
CA VAL A 40 -2.32 -8.30 -11.89
C VAL A 40 -2.67 -9.77 -11.68
N ALA A 41 -2.64 -10.26 -10.44
CA ALA A 41 -2.84 -11.65 -10.11
C ALA A 41 -3.98 -11.85 -9.11
N ARG A 42 -4.77 -12.91 -9.34
CA ARG A 42 -5.79 -13.39 -8.39
C ARG A 42 -5.53 -14.86 -8.10
N PRO A 43 -5.33 -15.25 -6.85
CA PRO A 43 -5.06 -16.65 -6.51
C PRO A 43 -6.29 -17.52 -6.78
N ILE A 44 -6.03 -18.72 -7.28
CA ILE A 44 -7.05 -19.74 -7.56
C ILE A 44 -6.87 -20.88 -6.53
N GLY A 45 -7.97 -21.31 -5.91
CA GLY A 45 -7.91 -22.41 -4.95
C GLY A 45 -9.01 -22.34 -3.91
N THR A 46 -8.82 -23.09 -2.83
CA THR A 46 -9.70 -23.10 -1.67
C THR A 46 -9.10 -22.24 -0.57
N PHE A 47 -9.86 -21.31 -0.04
CA PHE A 47 -9.44 -20.37 1.00
C PHE A 47 -10.21 -20.63 2.29
N LYS A 48 -9.56 -20.42 3.43
CA LYS A 48 -10.17 -20.60 4.77
C LYS A 48 -11.26 -19.57 5.07
N GLY A 49 -11.29 -18.47 4.33
CA GLY A 49 -12.26 -17.39 4.46
C GLY A 49 -11.87 -16.17 3.63
N SER A 50 -12.63 -15.08 3.77
CA SER A 50 -12.39 -13.85 3.01
C SER A 50 -11.05 -13.20 3.35
N SER A 51 -10.62 -13.23 4.61
CA SER A 51 -9.32 -12.71 5.04
C SER A 51 -8.17 -13.47 4.40
N ASP A 52 -8.24 -14.81 4.37
CA ASP A 52 -7.22 -15.65 3.72
C ASP A 52 -7.13 -15.35 2.22
N TYR A 53 -8.27 -15.29 1.52
CA TYR A 53 -8.31 -14.89 0.11
C TYR A 53 -7.70 -13.49 -0.12
N HIS A 54 -8.06 -12.53 0.74
CA HIS A 54 -7.54 -11.18 0.67
C HIS A 54 -6.01 -11.16 0.86
N TYR A 55 -5.52 -11.88 1.87
CA TYR A 55 -4.09 -12.00 2.11
C TYR A 55 -3.34 -12.67 0.96
N GLN A 56 -3.86 -13.80 0.41
CA GLN A 56 -3.20 -14.47 -0.71
C GLN A 56 -3.22 -13.60 -1.98
N THR A 57 -4.25 -12.79 -2.18
CA THR A 57 -4.30 -11.82 -3.29
C THR A 57 -3.24 -10.74 -3.10
N LEU A 58 -3.14 -10.16 -1.90
CA LEU A 58 -2.10 -9.20 -1.56
C LEU A 58 -0.71 -9.80 -1.77
N ARG A 59 -0.46 -10.95 -1.16
CA ARG A 59 0.84 -11.63 -1.22
C ARG A 59 1.31 -11.87 -2.65
N CYS A 60 0.47 -12.47 -3.50
CA CYS A 60 0.90 -12.78 -4.87
C CYS A 60 1.19 -11.51 -5.70
N ASN A 61 0.45 -10.41 -5.49
CA ASN A 61 0.71 -9.17 -6.20
C ASN A 61 1.95 -8.44 -5.67
N VAL A 62 2.13 -8.34 -4.36
CA VAL A 62 3.34 -7.73 -3.77
C VAL A 62 4.59 -8.51 -4.19
N ASP A 63 4.53 -9.85 -4.21
CA ASP A 63 5.68 -10.67 -4.62
C ASP A 63 6.03 -10.49 -6.11
N LEU A 64 5.04 -10.30 -6.98
CA LEU A 64 5.21 -10.14 -8.43
C LEU A 64 5.56 -8.72 -8.85
N LEU A 65 5.04 -7.71 -8.15
CA LEU A 65 5.07 -6.32 -8.58
C LEU A 65 6.17 -5.52 -7.85
N LYS A 66 6.53 -4.38 -8.44
CA LYS A 66 7.48 -3.44 -7.86
C LYS A 66 6.76 -2.24 -7.24
N LEU A 67 7.33 -1.72 -6.16
CA LEU A 67 6.95 -0.44 -5.59
C LEU A 67 7.37 0.69 -6.55
N ILE A 68 6.49 1.68 -6.78
CA ILE A 68 6.77 2.84 -7.65
C ILE A 68 7.09 4.07 -6.81
N GLN A 69 6.24 4.40 -5.82
CA GLN A 69 6.49 5.50 -4.89
C GLN A 69 6.20 5.10 -3.46
N LEU A 70 6.91 5.72 -2.52
CA LEU A 70 6.61 5.72 -1.10
C LEU A 70 6.60 7.17 -0.61
N GLY A 71 5.51 7.60 0.00
CA GLY A 71 5.40 8.86 0.71
C GLY A 71 5.57 8.66 2.20
N ILE A 72 6.44 9.44 2.83
CA ILE A 72 6.64 9.47 4.28
C ILE A 72 6.44 10.89 4.77
N THR A 73 5.51 11.08 5.70
CA THR A 73 5.27 12.35 6.37
C THR A 73 5.51 12.21 7.86
N LEU A 74 6.31 13.09 8.44
CA LEU A 74 6.63 13.09 9.86
C LEU A 74 5.81 14.12 10.64
N CYS A 75 5.36 13.75 11.83
CA CYS A 75 4.64 14.60 12.77
C CYS A 75 5.11 14.35 14.20
N ASP A 76 4.93 15.37 15.07
CA ASP A 76 5.04 15.17 16.50
C ASP A 76 3.76 14.50 17.08
N GLU A 77 3.75 14.25 18.37
CA GLU A 77 2.62 13.64 19.08
C GLU A 77 1.32 14.46 19.04
N ASN A 78 1.41 15.75 18.74
CA ASN A 78 0.29 16.68 18.64
C ASN A 78 -0.18 16.87 17.17
N GLY A 79 0.52 16.26 16.20
CA GLY A 79 0.26 16.42 14.79
C GLY A 79 0.89 17.66 14.17
N ASN A 80 1.84 18.30 14.87
CA ASN A 80 2.60 19.39 14.28
C ASN A 80 3.63 18.83 13.30
N LEU A 81 3.72 19.47 12.15
CA LEU A 81 4.66 19.11 11.09
C LEU A 81 6.02 19.80 11.29
N PRO A 82 7.14 19.20 10.93
CA PRO A 82 8.41 19.89 10.83
C PRO A 82 8.31 21.21 10.03
N PRO A 83 9.04 22.24 10.41
CA PRO A 83 8.86 23.58 9.82
C PRO A 83 9.30 23.68 8.36
N GLU A 84 10.34 22.95 7.96
CA GLU A 84 10.92 23.02 6.62
C GLU A 84 10.36 21.90 5.72
N VAL A 85 10.93 20.71 5.82
CA VAL A 85 10.49 19.52 5.10
C VAL A 85 9.75 18.61 6.06
N CYS A 86 8.52 18.26 5.72
CA CYS A 86 7.73 17.34 6.54
C CYS A 86 7.40 16.04 5.82
N THR A 87 7.59 16.00 4.51
CA THR A 87 7.21 14.88 3.66
C THR A 87 8.31 14.58 2.65
N TRP A 88 8.66 13.30 2.52
CA TRP A 88 9.57 12.77 1.51
C TRP A 88 8.79 11.84 0.59
N GLN A 89 8.92 12.06 -0.73
CA GLN A 89 8.36 11.20 -1.77
C GLN A 89 9.51 10.45 -2.44
N PHE A 90 9.70 9.19 -2.08
CA PHE A 90 10.71 8.32 -2.66
C PHE A 90 10.22 7.72 -3.96
N ASN A 91 10.97 7.92 -5.04
CA ASN A 91 10.63 7.48 -6.39
C ASN A 91 11.53 6.31 -6.80
N PHE A 92 10.96 5.11 -6.89
CA PHE A 92 11.71 3.88 -7.17
C PHE A 92 11.86 3.63 -8.66
N ARG A 93 12.87 2.84 -9.02
CA ARG A 93 13.10 2.43 -10.40
C ARG A 93 11.97 1.54 -10.89
N PHE A 94 11.35 1.95 -11.98
CA PHE A 94 10.26 1.24 -12.62
C PHE A 94 10.30 1.45 -14.13
N SER A 95 10.17 0.36 -14.93
CA SER A 95 10.11 0.39 -16.40
C SER A 95 8.75 -0.15 -16.87
N ILE A 96 7.99 0.65 -17.60
CA ILE A 96 6.70 0.21 -18.18
C ILE A 96 6.90 -0.98 -19.12
N ASN A 97 8.07 -1.07 -19.78
CA ASN A 97 8.34 -2.11 -20.78
C ASN A 97 8.75 -3.44 -20.16
N ASP A 98 9.44 -3.41 -19.01
CA ASP A 98 10.08 -4.59 -18.43
C ASP A 98 9.34 -5.10 -17.20
N ASP A 99 8.63 -4.22 -16.47
CA ASP A 99 7.97 -4.56 -15.21
C ASP A 99 6.48 -4.84 -15.39
N MET A 100 5.97 -5.80 -14.63
CA MET A 100 4.54 -6.13 -14.66
C MET A 100 3.68 -5.01 -14.08
N CYS A 101 2.56 -4.72 -14.74
CA CYS A 101 1.64 -3.66 -14.35
C CYS A 101 0.22 -3.94 -14.86
N ALA A 102 -0.76 -3.34 -14.19
CA ALA A 102 -2.14 -3.27 -14.65
C ALA A 102 -2.31 -1.99 -15.50
N PRO A 103 -2.78 -2.06 -16.77
CA PRO A 103 -2.88 -0.90 -17.64
C PRO A 103 -3.71 0.25 -17.04
N ASP A 104 -4.85 -0.06 -16.41
CA ASP A 104 -5.71 0.95 -15.80
C ASP A 104 -5.01 1.71 -14.64
N SER A 105 -4.13 1.02 -13.91
CA SER A 105 -3.35 1.65 -12.83
C SER A 105 -2.25 2.55 -13.38
N LEU A 106 -1.57 2.14 -14.46
CA LEU A 106 -0.60 3.01 -15.13
C LEU A 106 -1.25 4.26 -15.69
N ASP A 107 -2.41 4.13 -16.32
CA ASP A 107 -3.18 5.28 -16.82
C ASP A 107 -3.56 6.25 -15.70
N LEU A 108 -3.96 5.73 -14.53
CA LEU A 108 -4.26 6.53 -13.36
C LEU A 108 -3.02 7.29 -12.86
N LEU A 109 -1.90 6.59 -12.67
CA LEU A 109 -0.65 7.17 -12.18
C LEU A 109 -0.05 8.18 -13.19
N THR A 110 -0.14 7.90 -14.49
CA THR A 110 0.26 8.87 -15.52
C THR A 110 -0.57 10.15 -15.46
N LYS A 111 -1.90 10.03 -15.30
CA LYS A 111 -2.80 11.19 -15.13
C LYS A 111 -2.53 11.93 -13.81
N ALA A 112 -2.07 11.23 -12.80
CA ALA A 112 -1.61 11.81 -11.53
C ALA A 112 -0.23 12.48 -11.64
N GLY A 113 0.40 12.46 -12.82
CA GLY A 113 1.66 13.16 -13.10
C GLY A 113 2.93 12.37 -12.80
N LEU A 114 2.87 11.03 -12.64
CA LEU A 114 4.08 10.23 -12.55
C LEU A 114 4.83 10.23 -13.90
N ASP A 115 6.12 10.54 -13.83
CA ASP A 115 7.04 10.52 -14.96
C ASP A 115 7.79 9.19 -15.01
N PHE A 116 7.23 8.21 -15.71
CA PHE A 116 7.80 6.85 -15.78
C PHE A 116 9.17 6.82 -16.49
N ASP A 117 9.42 7.72 -17.43
CA ASP A 117 10.76 7.84 -18.06
C ASP A 117 11.81 8.27 -17.03
N ARG A 118 11.43 9.11 -16.09
CA ARG A 118 12.29 9.51 -14.99
C ARG A 118 12.46 8.39 -13.96
N HIS A 119 11.40 7.65 -13.64
CA HIS A 119 11.47 6.46 -12.77
C HIS A 119 12.45 5.41 -13.33
N GLU A 120 12.43 5.16 -14.63
CA GLU A 120 13.34 4.21 -15.27
C GLU A 120 14.81 4.65 -15.17
N ARG A 121 15.08 5.93 -15.43
CA ARG A 121 16.47 6.44 -15.52
C ARG A 121 17.07 6.87 -14.18
N MET A 122 16.26 7.44 -13.29
CA MET A 122 16.72 8.11 -12.07
C MET A 122 16.11 7.50 -10.79
N GLY A 123 15.27 6.48 -10.93
CA GLY A 123 14.60 5.85 -9.82
C GLY A 123 15.57 5.20 -8.84
N ILE A 124 15.17 5.22 -7.57
CA ILE A 124 15.91 4.64 -6.45
C ILE A 124 15.95 3.12 -6.62
N ASP A 125 17.09 2.51 -6.35
CA ASP A 125 17.20 1.07 -6.17
C ASP A 125 16.52 0.67 -4.86
N VAL A 126 15.59 -0.28 -4.94
CA VAL A 126 14.76 -0.66 -3.78
C VAL A 126 15.54 -1.37 -2.69
N GLU A 127 16.57 -2.15 -3.05
CA GLU A 127 17.41 -2.86 -2.08
C GLU A 127 18.28 -1.86 -1.30
N HIS A 128 18.88 -0.90 -2.01
CA HIS A 128 19.65 0.18 -1.37
C HIS A 128 18.76 1.04 -0.45
N PHE A 129 17.54 1.36 -0.86
CA PHE A 129 16.58 2.03 0.01
C PHE A 129 16.27 1.19 1.26
N GLY A 130 16.09 -0.12 1.10
CA GLY A 130 15.83 -1.04 2.21
C GLY A 130 16.94 -1.03 3.26
N GLU A 131 18.21 -1.05 2.85
CA GLU A 131 19.37 -0.94 3.74
C GLU A 131 19.35 0.36 4.55
N LEU A 132 19.03 1.48 3.90
CA LEU A 132 18.94 2.79 4.56
C LEU A 132 17.72 2.86 5.48
N LEU A 133 16.58 2.28 5.11
CA LEU A 133 15.37 2.25 5.91
C LEU A 133 15.59 1.48 7.23
N ILE A 134 16.27 0.35 7.21
CA ILE A 134 16.57 -0.45 8.41
C ILE A 134 17.40 0.37 9.42
N THR A 135 18.28 1.23 8.95
CA THR A 135 19.17 2.04 9.80
C THR A 135 18.67 3.46 10.06
N SER A 136 17.46 3.78 9.57
CA SER A 136 16.92 5.15 9.61
C SER A 136 16.33 5.59 10.95
N GLY A 137 16.03 4.65 11.85
CA GLY A 137 15.23 4.91 13.05
C GLY A 137 13.72 4.83 12.81
N LEU A 138 13.27 4.58 11.58
CA LEU A 138 11.84 4.41 11.25
C LEU A 138 11.32 3.01 11.58
N ALA A 139 12.13 1.97 11.38
CA ALA A 139 11.78 0.58 11.58
C ALA A 139 12.33 0.06 12.92
N LEU A 140 11.72 -0.99 13.47
CA LEU A 140 12.14 -1.74 14.67
C LEU A 140 11.93 -1.02 16.02
N PHE A 141 11.43 0.21 16.05
CA PHE A 141 11.25 1.00 17.26
C PHE A 141 9.77 1.12 17.64
N ASP A 142 9.44 0.87 18.90
CA ASP A 142 8.07 0.90 19.44
C ASP A 142 7.60 2.32 19.84
N ASP A 143 8.51 3.27 19.93
CA ASP A 143 8.20 4.70 20.06
C ASP A 143 7.80 5.37 18.74
N VAL A 144 8.13 4.77 17.59
CA VAL A 144 7.71 5.24 16.27
C VAL A 144 6.30 4.75 15.94
N LYS A 145 5.40 5.68 15.66
CA LYS A 145 3.98 5.41 15.39
C LYS A 145 3.68 5.54 13.89
N TRP A 146 3.45 4.43 13.22
CA TRP A 146 3.07 4.41 11.81
C TRP A 146 1.58 4.67 11.65
N VAL A 147 1.23 5.53 10.72
CA VAL A 147 -0.13 5.92 10.38
C VAL A 147 -0.36 5.71 8.88
N SER A 148 -1.46 5.08 8.52
CA SER A 148 -1.76 4.70 7.15
C SER A 148 -3.26 4.69 6.87
N PHE A 149 -3.63 4.52 5.60
CA PHE A 149 -5.02 4.38 5.19
C PHE A 149 -5.22 3.14 4.32
N HIS A 150 -5.87 2.08 4.87
CA HIS A 150 -6.14 0.81 4.15
C HIS A 150 -4.86 0.10 3.66
N SER A 151 -3.90 -0.02 4.50
CA SER A 151 -2.49 -0.18 4.20
C SER A 151 -1.97 -1.62 4.13
N GLY A 152 -2.82 -2.59 3.84
CA GLY A 152 -2.35 -3.97 3.68
C GLY A 152 -1.25 -4.11 2.62
N TYR A 153 -1.45 -3.51 1.45
CA TYR A 153 -0.46 -3.51 0.36
C TYR A 153 0.78 -2.72 0.72
N ASP A 154 0.63 -1.53 1.30
CA ASP A 154 1.73 -0.64 1.68
C ASP A 154 2.71 -1.34 2.62
N PHE A 155 2.20 -1.93 3.70
CA PHE A 155 3.02 -2.72 4.61
C PHE A 155 3.52 -4.03 4.00
N GLY A 156 2.79 -4.59 3.04
CA GLY A 156 3.28 -5.72 2.24
C GLY A 156 4.55 -5.35 1.48
N TYR A 157 4.53 -4.23 0.77
CA TYR A 157 5.72 -3.73 0.06
C TYR A 157 6.85 -3.35 1.01
N LEU A 158 6.56 -2.62 2.10
CA LEU A 158 7.59 -2.28 3.09
C LEU A 158 8.24 -3.52 3.70
N LEU A 159 7.44 -4.54 4.04
CA LEU A 159 7.97 -5.78 4.60
C LEU A 159 8.86 -6.53 3.59
N LYS A 160 8.44 -6.60 2.32
CA LYS A 160 9.26 -7.16 1.24
C LYS A 160 10.58 -6.41 1.08
N VAL A 161 10.56 -5.08 1.18
CA VAL A 161 11.75 -4.22 1.10
C VAL A 161 12.72 -4.50 2.25
N VAL A 162 12.26 -4.47 3.50
CA VAL A 162 13.16 -4.64 4.67
C VAL A 162 13.64 -6.08 4.86
N THR A 163 12.92 -7.07 4.33
CA THR A 163 13.33 -8.48 4.44
C THR A 163 14.08 -9.00 3.22
N CYS A 164 14.05 -8.28 2.10
CA CYS A 164 14.55 -8.71 0.78
C CYS A 164 14.03 -10.11 0.40
N SER A 165 12.80 -10.43 0.79
CA SER A 165 12.23 -11.79 0.66
C SER A 165 10.74 -11.72 0.28
N PRO A 166 10.21 -12.77 -0.40
CA PRO A 166 8.77 -12.89 -0.61
C PRO A 166 8.00 -12.87 0.70
N LEU A 167 6.74 -12.41 0.65
CA LEU A 167 5.89 -12.40 1.82
C LEU A 167 5.60 -13.82 2.35
N PRO A 168 5.41 -13.99 3.67
CA PRO A 168 5.08 -15.28 4.28
C PRO A 168 3.86 -15.94 3.64
N ALA A 169 3.85 -17.27 3.60
CA ALA A 169 2.71 -18.01 3.05
C ALA A 169 1.43 -17.87 3.88
N GLN A 170 1.55 -17.63 5.19
CA GLN A 170 0.43 -17.52 6.12
C GLN A 170 0.27 -16.07 6.62
N GLU A 171 -0.99 -15.60 6.69
CA GLU A 171 -1.35 -14.29 7.25
C GLU A 171 -0.77 -14.08 8.68
N ALA A 172 -0.80 -15.11 9.52
CA ALA A 172 -0.28 -15.03 10.89
C ALA A 172 1.22 -14.73 10.95
N ASP A 173 2.01 -15.32 10.05
CA ASP A 173 3.45 -15.09 9.97
C ASP A 173 3.75 -13.69 9.43
N PHE A 174 2.96 -13.20 8.48
CA PHE A 174 3.02 -11.82 8.01
C PHE A 174 2.83 -10.83 9.17
N PHE A 175 1.78 -10.99 9.97
CA PHE A 175 1.55 -10.12 11.13
C PHE A 175 2.62 -10.29 12.22
N THR A 176 3.25 -11.46 12.32
CA THR A 176 4.38 -11.67 13.24
C THR A 176 5.59 -10.86 12.81
N LEU A 177 5.97 -10.90 11.53
CA LEU A 177 7.04 -10.07 10.99
C LEU A 177 6.70 -8.58 11.04
N LEU A 178 5.46 -8.23 10.71
CA LEU A 178 5.00 -6.84 10.74
C LEU A 178 5.18 -6.21 12.12
N ARG A 179 4.85 -6.93 13.20
CA ARG A 179 5.06 -6.48 14.58
C ARG A 179 6.52 -6.31 14.98
N VAL A 180 7.42 -7.05 14.34
CA VAL A 180 8.86 -6.89 14.58
C VAL A 180 9.39 -5.63 13.90
N TRP A 181 9.04 -5.44 12.61
CA TRP A 181 9.58 -4.36 11.82
C TRP A 181 8.88 -3.02 12.06
N PHE A 182 7.56 -3.06 12.28
CA PHE A 182 6.69 -1.90 12.45
C PHE A 182 5.75 -2.15 13.64
N PRO A 183 6.25 -2.07 14.89
CA PRO A 183 5.52 -2.51 16.08
C PRO A 183 4.25 -1.70 16.36
N CYS A 184 4.22 -0.43 15.97
CA CYS A 184 3.11 0.47 16.27
C CYS A 184 2.47 1.03 14.99
N ILE A 185 1.36 0.42 14.56
CA ILE A 185 0.62 0.81 13.35
C ILE A 185 -0.80 1.22 13.71
N TYR A 186 -1.28 2.32 13.12
CA TYR A 186 -2.68 2.75 13.08
C TYR A 186 -3.16 2.85 11.64
N ASP A 187 -4.14 2.04 11.25
CA ASP A 187 -4.81 2.12 9.96
C ASP A 187 -6.11 2.93 10.10
N ILE A 188 -6.17 4.12 9.48
CA ILE A 188 -7.33 5.01 9.52
C ILE A 188 -8.60 4.30 9.06
N LYS A 189 -8.54 3.50 8.00
CA LYS A 189 -9.69 2.76 7.49
C LYS A 189 -10.21 1.73 8.51
N PHE A 190 -9.34 1.16 9.33
CA PHE A 190 -9.75 0.32 10.45
C PHE A 190 -10.37 1.14 11.59
N LEU A 191 -9.78 2.29 11.96
CA LEU A 191 -10.31 3.23 12.96
C LEU A 191 -11.71 3.73 12.60
N MET A 192 -12.00 3.96 11.31
CA MET A 192 -13.31 4.38 10.81
C MET A 192 -14.46 3.45 11.21
N ARG A 193 -14.19 2.18 11.53
CA ARG A 193 -15.21 1.23 12.01
C ARG A 193 -15.91 1.71 13.29
N SER A 194 -15.23 2.55 14.07
CA SER A 194 -15.78 3.18 15.28
C SER A 194 -16.32 4.60 15.03
N CYS A 195 -16.15 5.13 13.83
CA CYS A 195 -16.60 6.46 13.44
C CYS A 195 -17.86 6.36 12.54
N LYS A 196 -19.05 6.44 13.13
CA LYS A 196 -20.33 6.14 12.45
C LYS A 196 -20.58 6.98 11.18
N THR A 197 -20.02 8.17 11.10
CA THR A 197 -20.29 9.13 10.03
C THR A 197 -19.24 9.09 8.91
N LEU A 198 -18.02 8.58 9.17
CA LEU A 198 -16.94 8.54 8.19
C LEU A 198 -17.08 7.34 7.25
N LYS A 199 -17.00 7.58 5.94
CA LYS A 199 -17.10 6.56 4.88
C LYS A 199 -16.22 6.94 3.71
N GLY A 200 -16.03 5.99 2.77
CA GLY A 200 -15.30 6.24 1.53
C GLY A 200 -13.79 6.08 1.63
N GLY A 201 -13.07 6.73 0.73
CA GLY A 201 -11.61 6.74 0.62
C GLY A 201 -10.96 7.82 1.47
N LEU A 202 -9.63 7.96 1.33
CA LEU A 202 -8.85 8.95 2.07
C LEU A 202 -9.35 10.38 1.82
N GLN A 203 -9.62 10.74 0.55
CA GLN A 203 -10.11 12.07 0.20
C GLN A 203 -11.48 12.35 0.81
N ASP A 204 -12.41 11.39 0.75
CA ASP A 204 -13.76 11.56 1.31
C ASP A 204 -13.69 11.83 2.82
N VAL A 205 -12.83 11.08 3.53
CA VAL A 205 -12.63 11.24 4.99
C VAL A 205 -11.97 12.58 5.31
N ALA A 206 -10.99 13.00 4.51
CA ALA A 206 -10.35 14.30 4.66
C ALA A 206 -11.36 15.44 4.47
N ASP A 207 -12.22 15.36 3.46
CA ASP A 207 -13.27 16.34 3.19
C ASP A 207 -14.28 16.41 4.34
N ASP A 208 -14.75 15.26 4.86
CA ASP A 208 -15.64 15.18 6.04
C ASP A 208 -15.00 15.77 7.31
N LEU A 209 -13.67 15.74 7.40
CA LEU A 209 -12.89 16.31 8.50
C LEU A 209 -12.41 17.71 8.21
N GLN A 210 -12.75 18.31 7.06
CA GLN A 210 -12.33 19.64 6.62
C GLN A 210 -10.81 19.78 6.56
N VAL A 211 -10.12 18.73 6.09
CA VAL A 211 -8.68 18.71 5.85
C VAL A 211 -8.42 18.97 4.37
N SER A 212 -7.68 20.01 4.07
CA SER A 212 -7.32 20.36 2.69
C SER A 212 -6.10 19.59 2.23
N ARG A 213 -6.14 19.01 1.03
CA ARG A 213 -5.02 18.35 0.38
C ARG A 213 -3.95 19.35 -0.07
N ILE A 214 -2.70 18.95 0.07
CA ILE A 214 -1.53 19.63 -0.51
C ILE A 214 -0.91 18.67 -1.53
N GLY A 215 -0.80 19.09 -2.76
CA GLY A 215 -0.31 18.26 -3.87
C GLY A 215 -1.43 17.54 -4.62
N GLN A 216 -1.05 16.69 -5.56
CA GLN A 216 -1.97 15.95 -6.42
C GLN A 216 -2.34 14.60 -5.79
N GLN A 217 -3.57 14.17 -5.96
CA GLN A 217 -4.03 12.84 -5.57
C GLN A 217 -3.30 11.77 -6.39
N HIS A 218 -3.05 10.60 -5.80
CA HIS A 218 -2.25 9.51 -6.38
C HIS A 218 -0.79 9.91 -6.61
N GLN A 219 -0.27 10.71 -5.70
CA GLN A 219 1.14 10.95 -5.48
C GLN A 219 1.43 10.59 -4.03
N ALA A 220 2.28 9.61 -3.78
CA ALA A 220 2.47 9.04 -2.44
C ALA A 220 2.83 10.07 -1.37
N GLY A 221 3.58 11.12 -1.72
CA GLY A 221 3.89 12.22 -0.81
C GLY A 221 2.67 13.07 -0.45
N SER A 222 1.80 13.38 -1.43
CA SER A 222 0.55 14.09 -1.17
C SER A 222 -0.42 13.26 -0.33
N ASP A 223 -0.53 11.97 -0.63
CA ASP A 223 -1.43 11.05 0.06
C ASP A 223 -0.95 10.77 1.50
N SER A 224 0.36 10.62 1.73
CA SER A 224 0.92 10.48 3.09
C SER A 224 0.71 11.74 3.94
N LEU A 225 0.86 12.95 3.36
CA LEU A 225 0.61 14.19 4.07
C LEU A 225 -0.86 14.37 4.41
N LEU A 226 -1.77 13.99 3.51
CA LEU A 226 -3.20 13.97 3.78
C LEU A 226 -3.55 12.94 4.86
N THR A 227 -2.94 11.77 4.83
CA THR A 227 -3.08 10.71 5.83
C THR A 227 -2.69 11.21 7.21
N ALA A 228 -1.53 11.88 7.34
CA ALA A 228 -1.07 12.48 8.60
C ALA A 228 -2.10 13.44 9.18
N THR A 229 -2.48 14.45 8.40
CA THR A 229 -3.39 15.50 8.85
C THR A 229 -4.79 14.98 9.15
N THR A 230 -5.27 14.02 8.37
CA THR A 230 -6.57 13.34 8.56
C THR A 230 -6.57 12.52 9.85
N PHE A 231 -5.49 11.78 10.15
CA PHE A 231 -5.36 10.99 11.38
C PHE A 231 -5.50 11.85 12.64
N PHE A 232 -4.75 12.95 12.72
CA PHE A 232 -4.79 13.81 13.90
C PHE A 232 -6.14 14.52 14.07
N LYS A 233 -6.79 14.91 12.97
CA LYS A 233 -8.16 15.44 13.00
C LYS A 233 -9.18 14.40 13.46
N MET A 234 -9.06 13.16 12.95
CA MET A 234 -9.90 12.04 13.37
C MET A 234 -9.70 11.74 14.85
N ARG A 235 -8.44 11.62 15.31
CA ARG A 235 -8.08 11.36 16.71
C ARG A 235 -8.71 12.38 17.64
N GLN A 236 -8.64 13.66 17.28
CA GLN A 236 -9.24 14.71 18.09
C GLN A 236 -10.77 14.67 18.10
N LYS A 237 -11.41 14.43 16.95
CA LYS A 237 -12.86 14.52 16.81
C LYS A 237 -13.65 13.30 17.30
N TYR A 238 -13.06 12.10 17.18
CA TYR A 238 -13.77 10.83 17.42
C TYR A 238 -13.16 10.00 18.55
N PHE A 239 -11.99 10.34 19.03
CA PHE A 239 -11.25 9.60 20.06
C PHE A 239 -10.79 10.48 21.22
N ASP A 240 -11.34 11.70 21.35
CA ASP A 240 -11.02 12.65 22.42
C ASP A 240 -9.51 12.86 22.61
N GLY A 241 -8.75 12.80 21.51
CA GLY A 241 -7.30 13.00 21.50
C GLY A 241 -6.47 11.74 21.85
N SER A 242 -7.10 10.62 22.23
CA SER A 242 -6.39 9.39 22.61
C SER A 242 -7.03 8.15 21.99
N ILE A 243 -6.23 7.34 21.28
CA ILE A 243 -6.69 6.09 20.69
C ILE A 243 -6.35 4.94 21.64
N ASP A 244 -7.31 4.04 21.88
CA ASP A 244 -7.14 2.85 22.72
C ASP A 244 -6.29 1.79 22.00
N ASP A 245 -5.01 1.72 22.30
CA ASP A 245 -4.04 0.80 21.69
C ASP A 245 -4.48 -0.67 21.80
N SER A 246 -5.18 -1.05 22.87
CA SER A 246 -5.64 -2.43 23.03
C SER A 246 -6.65 -2.87 21.97
N LYS A 247 -7.31 -1.92 21.30
CA LYS A 247 -8.32 -2.17 20.28
C LYS A 247 -7.83 -1.95 18.86
N TYR A 248 -6.90 -1.03 18.68
CA TYR A 248 -6.60 -0.51 17.32
C TYR A 248 -5.16 -0.71 16.88
N LEU A 249 -4.21 -0.86 17.83
CA LEU A 249 -2.80 -0.97 17.47
C LEU A 249 -2.53 -2.26 16.70
N GLY A 250 -1.82 -2.16 15.59
CA GLY A 250 -1.43 -3.27 14.73
C GLY A 250 -2.59 -3.91 13.95
N CYS A 251 -3.77 -3.29 13.93
CA CYS A 251 -4.94 -3.77 13.19
C CYS A 251 -4.98 -3.14 11.80
N LEU A 252 -4.99 -3.96 10.74
CA LEU A 252 -5.16 -3.53 9.36
C LEU A 252 -6.56 -3.84 8.86
N TYR A 253 -7.13 -2.92 8.07
CA TYR A 253 -8.44 -3.10 7.45
C TYR A 253 -8.41 -4.24 6.42
N GLY A 254 -9.42 -5.11 6.45
CA GLY A 254 -9.55 -6.25 5.53
C GLY A 254 -8.94 -7.56 6.04
N PHE A 255 -8.22 -7.53 7.14
CA PHE A 255 -7.59 -8.70 7.74
C PHE A 255 -8.30 -9.14 9.02
N SER A 256 -8.04 -10.40 9.43
CA SER A 256 -8.47 -10.89 10.72
C SER A 256 -7.73 -10.10 11.80
N SER A 257 -8.47 -9.43 12.69
CA SER A 257 -7.85 -8.69 13.78
C SER A 257 -7.06 -9.67 14.68
N SER A 258 -5.73 -9.58 14.62
CA SER A 258 -4.84 -10.35 15.47
C SER A 258 -4.80 -9.82 16.92
N SER A 259 -5.83 -9.10 17.35
CA SER A 259 -5.99 -8.54 18.71
C SER A 259 -6.33 -9.59 19.77
N SER A 260 -5.89 -10.86 19.62
CA SER A 260 -6.12 -11.91 20.63
C SER A 260 -4.83 -12.50 21.21
N HIS A 261 -3.88 -11.66 21.59
CA HIS A 261 -2.77 -12.09 22.44
C HIS A 261 -2.45 -11.11 23.58
N VAL A 262 -3.50 -10.73 24.34
CA VAL A 262 -3.36 -10.47 25.77
C VAL A 262 -4.44 -11.29 26.45
N ASN A 263 -4.03 -12.36 27.12
CA ASN A 263 -4.83 -13.36 27.86
C ASN A 263 -5.56 -14.43 27.03
N GLY A 264 -4.95 -15.61 27.00
CA GLY A 264 -5.39 -16.92 26.61
C GLY A 264 -6.87 -17.29 26.67
N MET A 265 -7.73 -16.71 25.84
CA MET A 265 -9.05 -17.28 25.53
C MET A 265 -9.42 -16.91 24.10
N VAL A 266 -9.38 -17.94 23.25
CA VAL A 266 -9.85 -17.86 21.85
C VAL A 266 -11.36 -17.98 21.85
N HIS A 267 -12.08 -16.88 21.58
CA HIS A 267 -13.48 -16.94 21.17
C HIS A 267 -13.58 -17.05 19.66
N TYR A 268 -13.84 -18.26 19.17
CA TYR A 268 -14.27 -18.49 17.80
C TYR A 268 -15.69 -17.94 17.61
N ASN A 269 -15.82 -16.84 16.88
CA ASN A 269 -17.11 -16.38 16.40
C ASN A 269 -17.38 -17.01 15.02
N GLN A 270 -18.30 -17.97 14.95
CA GLN A 270 -18.75 -18.57 13.71
C GLN A 270 -19.53 -17.52 12.88
N GLY A 271 -18.85 -16.92 11.92
CA GLY A 271 -19.45 -15.99 10.96
C GLY A 271 -20.21 -16.71 9.86
N ARG A 272 -21.43 -16.28 9.60
CA ARG A 272 -22.27 -16.67 8.46
C ARG A 272 -21.54 -16.43 7.12
N PRO A 273 -21.78 -17.22 6.08
CA PRO A 273 -21.17 -16.98 4.76
C PRO A 273 -21.69 -15.65 4.20
N VAL A 274 -20.77 -14.73 3.95
CA VAL A 274 -21.05 -13.46 3.30
C VAL A 274 -20.92 -13.66 1.79
N SER A 275 -21.96 -13.25 1.05
CA SER A 275 -21.99 -13.31 -0.41
C SER A 275 -20.88 -12.45 -1.03
N VAL A 276 -20.32 -12.91 -2.14
CA VAL A 276 -19.15 -12.38 -2.87
C VAL A 276 -19.30 -10.94 -3.41
N GLN A 277 -20.37 -10.24 -3.08
CA GLN A 277 -20.69 -8.93 -3.66
C GLN A 277 -20.10 -7.69 -2.98
N SER A 278 -19.33 -7.81 -1.89
CA SER A 278 -18.83 -6.66 -1.13
C SER A 278 -17.34 -6.31 -1.35
N PHE A 279 -16.67 -6.85 -2.38
CA PHE A 279 -15.24 -6.66 -2.60
C PHE A 279 -14.87 -5.62 -3.69
N HIS A 280 -15.80 -4.74 -4.09
CA HIS A 280 -15.55 -3.77 -5.16
C HIS A 280 -15.02 -2.41 -4.71
N ASP A 281 -14.64 -2.25 -3.45
CA ASP A 281 -14.13 -0.98 -2.91
C ASP A 281 -12.63 -0.98 -2.57
N ALA A 282 -11.82 -1.74 -3.29
CA ALA A 282 -10.36 -1.70 -3.16
C ALA A 282 -9.72 -1.09 -4.40
N SER A 283 -10.08 0.08 -4.71
CA SER A 283 -9.48 1.12 -5.57
C SER A 283 -10.62 1.92 -6.17
N ALA A 284 -10.58 3.23 -6.06
CA ALA A 284 -11.47 4.14 -6.76
C ALA A 284 -11.15 4.13 -8.26
N ILE A 285 -11.62 3.10 -8.98
CA ILE A 285 -11.63 3.11 -10.44
C ILE A 285 -12.98 3.70 -10.84
N PRO A 286 -13.04 4.80 -11.59
CA PRO A 286 -14.29 5.32 -12.13
C PRO A 286 -14.92 4.28 -13.05
N ARG A 287 -16.17 3.91 -12.82
CA ARG A 287 -16.93 3.06 -13.73
C ARG A 287 -17.05 3.77 -15.08
N SER A 288 -16.40 3.23 -16.10
CA SER A 288 -16.71 3.61 -17.48
C SER A 288 -18.14 3.21 -17.82
N VAL A 289 -18.90 4.16 -18.31
CA VAL A 289 -20.25 3.99 -18.84
C VAL A 289 -20.14 3.10 -20.09
N SER A 290 -20.57 1.84 -19.99
CA SER A 290 -20.70 0.96 -21.14
C SER A 290 -21.98 1.33 -21.90
N GLY A 291 -21.83 2.01 -23.01
CA GLY A 291 -22.86 2.11 -24.05
C GLY A 291 -23.00 0.76 -24.74
N GLY A 292 -24.23 0.21 -24.71
CA GLY A 292 -24.53 -1.05 -25.33
C GLY A 292 -24.52 -0.99 -26.86
N TYR A 293 -24.00 -2.04 -27.48
CA TYR A 293 -24.42 -2.46 -28.80
C TYR A 293 -24.68 -3.97 -28.79
N ALA A 294 -25.94 -4.31 -29.07
CA ALA A 294 -26.38 -5.64 -29.41
C ALA A 294 -26.04 -5.96 -30.86
N ALA A 295 -25.48 -7.12 -31.16
CA ALA A 295 -25.66 -7.77 -32.44
C ALA A 295 -25.44 -9.28 -32.35
N ALA A 296 -26.33 -9.99 -32.96
CA ALA A 296 -26.59 -11.41 -32.98
C ALA A 296 -25.71 -12.20 -34.00
N GLY A 297 -25.74 -13.53 -33.84
CA GLY A 297 -25.41 -14.55 -34.87
C GLY A 297 -24.02 -15.17 -34.65
N GLY A 298 -23.79 -16.44 -34.45
CA GLY A 298 -24.44 -17.65 -34.85
C GLY A 298 -23.47 -18.51 -35.67
N TYR A 299 -23.34 -19.83 -35.36
CA TYR A 299 -22.66 -20.93 -36.12
C TYR A 299 -21.12 -20.91 -36.11
N GLY A 300 -20.42 -22.00 -35.92
CA GLY A 300 -20.66 -23.44 -35.88
C GLY A 300 -19.31 -24.15 -36.10
N SER A 301 -19.07 -25.15 -35.31
CA SER A 301 -18.36 -26.40 -35.52
C SER A 301 -17.06 -26.51 -36.37
N ASN A 302 -16.10 -27.11 -35.76
CA ASN A 302 -15.48 -28.42 -36.09
C ASN A 302 -14.01 -28.49 -36.54
N PHE A 303 -13.30 -29.38 -35.81
CA PHE A 303 -12.26 -30.33 -36.20
C PHE A 303 -10.86 -29.89 -36.66
N GLY A 304 -9.87 -30.42 -35.94
CA GLY A 304 -8.84 -31.21 -36.55
C GLY A 304 -7.41 -30.88 -36.15
N SER A 305 -6.83 -31.57 -35.16
CA SER A 305 -5.42 -31.97 -35.16
C SER A 305 -5.26 -33.14 -36.18
N PRO A 306 -4.08 -33.58 -36.58
CA PRO A 306 -2.80 -33.67 -35.88
C PRO A 306 -1.52 -33.71 -36.76
N PHE A 307 -0.35 -33.78 -36.05
CA PHE A 307 0.89 -34.47 -36.45
C PHE A 307 1.77 -34.00 -37.63
N LYS A 308 3.01 -33.76 -37.50
CA LYS A 308 4.25 -34.60 -37.31
C LYS A 308 5.51 -33.76 -37.62
N SER A 309 6.43 -33.90 -36.72
CA SER A 309 7.87 -34.16 -36.82
C SER A 309 8.58 -34.05 -38.17
N SER A 310 9.75 -33.42 -38.18
CA SER A 310 11.01 -34.09 -38.54
C SER A 310 12.23 -33.17 -38.33
N LEU A 311 13.23 -33.81 -37.79
CA LEU A 311 14.64 -33.41 -37.71
C LEU A 311 15.24 -33.07 -39.07
N SER A 312 16.22 -32.19 -39.12
CA SER A 312 17.56 -32.57 -39.61
C SER A 312 18.58 -31.46 -39.35
N ALA A 313 19.72 -31.91 -38.94
CA ALA A 313 20.97 -31.21 -38.71
C ALA A 313 21.71 -30.90 -40.03
N SER A 314 22.64 -30.00 -39.97
CA SER A 314 24.03 -29.97 -40.46
C SER A 314 24.50 -28.55 -40.69
N THR A 315 25.49 -28.13 -39.95
CA THR A 315 26.95 -28.12 -40.18
C THR A 315 27.47 -27.08 -41.17
N GLU A 316 28.43 -26.28 -40.67
CA GLU A 316 29.59 -25.66 -41.36
C GLU A 316 29.32 -24.41 -42.21
N ARG A 317 29.81 -23.27 -41.87
CA ARG A 317 31.18 -22.73 -41.83
C ARG A 317 31.24 -21.42 -41.07
#